data_65f970bdd31ce4a4845c72d06a523d1b
#
_entry.id   65f970bdd31ce4a4845c72d06a523d1b
#
_cell.length_a   1.000
_cell.length_b   1.000
_cell.length_c   1.000
_cell.angle_alpha   90.00
_cell.angle_beta   90.00
_cell.angle_gamma   90.00
#
_symmetry.space_group_name_H-M   'P 1'
#
loop_
_entity.id
_entity.type
_entity.pdbx_description
1 polymer ?
#
loop_
_entity_poly.entity_id
_entity_poly.type
_entity_poly.pdbx_seq_one_letter_code
_entity_poly.pdbx_strand_id
1 'polypeptide(L)'
;MRRPLEVKLCPNIYMVKDTGVKILGSSLKNRNILLAISGGIAATESVKLSRELRRYQADVTIMMSKEAEKIITPLAVSWASDNEVVTDWNSKMHQLDSYDAVIVAPATRNTISKHIHGIMDSPIMMALSAARGKDTPILFIPSMHKDLFDDPVTQDLISILISQGSEVLLEEENENKIKQPSPLHIVAKLCNMVNKKLPNRKKVAITLGANRAPIDAVRAIQNASSGQTGWIISEYLYRQGHDIVCIVGKTTVHPNFPLPDVRFGGSPESMLSTCFGVASDKIPPEAWIHAAAVLDYYMHPEDGKKSSGSENWEITLSPGPKHILELSPLVKGSIRIGFKLETGVSDQDLIDKAFEQISKYGLDAVIANMKEQVHDPNFPRGRVVRPDGSVKLLETYEILCAEVDSIISNS
;
A
#
# COMPACT_ATOMS: atom_id res chain seq x y z
N MET A 1 20.24 -46.66 -50.21
CA MET A 1 19.58 -46.73 -48.92
C MET A 1 20.21 -45.64 -47.99
N ARG A 2 19.54 -44.53 -47.80
CA ARG A 2 19.98 -43.47 -46.86
C ARG A 2 19.25 -43.71 -45.56
N ARG A 3 19.98 -43.87 -44.44
CA ARG A 3 19.40 -43.96 -43.08
C ARG A 3 18.76 -42.62 -42.69
N PRO A 4 17.62 -42.58 -42.02
CA PRO A 4 17.04 -41.36 -41.53
C PRO A 4 17.90 -40.81 -40.38
N LEU A 5 18.12 -39.48 -40.41
CA LEU A 5 18.72 -38.75 -39.32
C LEU A 5 17.79 -38.77 -38.10
N GLU A 6 18.16 -39.50 -37.09
CA GLU A 6 17.57 -39.37 -35.75
C GLU A 6 17.88 -37.97 -35.20
N VAL A 7 16.86 -37.14 -35.17
CA VAL A 7 16.91 -35.88 -34.41
C VAL A 7 16.92 -36.25 -32.92
N LYS A 8 18.09 -36.27 -32.33
CA LYS A 8 18.23 -36.32 -30.88
C LYS A 8 17.60 -35.02 -30.31
N LEU A 9 16.40 -35.13 -29.74
CA LEU A 9 15.85 -34.13 -28.86
C LEU A 9 16.88 -33.86 -27.75
N CYS A 10 17.35 -32.62 -27.66
CA CYS A 10 18.20 -32.19 -26.55
C CYS A 10 17.53 -32.48 -25.23
N PRO A 11 18.16 -33.23 -24.31
CA PRO A 11 17.61 -33.44 -22.98
C PRO A 11 17.82 -32.18 -22.16
N ASN A 12 16.75 -31.76 -21.50
CA ASN A 12 16.73 -30.85 -20.38
C ASN A 12 17.53 -29.53 -20.55
N ILE A 13 16.87 -28.55 -21.08
CA ILE A 13 17.21 -27.15 -20.73
C ILE A 13 16.91 -27.06 -19.22
N TYR A 14 17.96 -27.13 -18.40
CA TYR A 14 17.86 -26.75 -16.99
C TYR A 14 17.41 -25.28 -16.97
N MET A 15 16.14 -25.05 -16.68
CA MET A 15 15.66 -23.69 -16.44
C MET A 15 16.45 -23.13 -15.26
N VAL A 16 17.26 -22.11 -15.53
CA VAL A 16 17.92 -21.36 -14.45
C VAL A 16 16.81 -20.64 -13.73
N LYS A 17 16.49 -21.08 -12.51
CA LYS A 17 15.47 -20.46 -11.68
C LYS A 17 15.87 -19.04 -11.30
N ASP A 18 14.91 -18.11 -11.26
CA ASP A 18 15.13 -16.79 -10.70
C ASP A 18 15.25 -16.87 -9.17
N THR A 19 16.46 -17.02 -8.67
CA THR A 19 16.75 -17.06 -7.24
C THR A 19 16.98 -15.66 -6.63
N GLY A 20 16.99 -14.61 -7.45
CA GLY A 20 17.40 -13.25 -7.08
C GLY A 20 16.26 -12.32 -6.59
N VAL A 21 15.10 -12.84 -6.19
CA VAL A 21 14.01 -11.99 -5.69
C VAL A 21 14.24 -11.63 -4.23
N LYS A 22 14.51 -10.32 -3.99
CA LYS A 22 14.60 -9.80 -2.61
C LYS A 22 13.21 -9.80 -1.97
N ILE A 23 13.06 -10.42 -0.81
CA ILE A 23 11.85 -10.34 0.00
C ILE A 23 11.70 -8.92 0.57
N LEU A 24 10.52 -8.34 0.41
CA LEU A 24 10.16 -7.00 0.91
C LEU A 24 9.10 -7.04 2.00
N GLY A 25 8.47 -8.18 2.22
CA GLY A 25 7.45 -8.38 3.26
C GLY A 25 6.85 -9.76 3.22
N SER A 26 5.92 -10.03 4.13
CA SER A 26 5.27 -11.34 4.29
C SER A 26 3.74 -11.29 4.10
N SER A 27 3.23 -10.23 3.49
CA SER A 27 1.77 -10.00 3.40
C SER A 27 1.00 -11.06 2.61
N LEU A 28 1.70 -11.84 1.75
CA LEU A 28 1.13 -12.95 0.99
C LEU A 28 1.77 -14.30 1.35
N LYS A 29 2.47 -14.37 2.49
CA LYS A 29 3.08 -15.62 2.94
C LYS A 29 2.04 -16.72 3.12
N ASN A 30 2.30 -17.90 2.57
CA ASN A 30 1.39 -19.06 2.56
C ASN A 30 0.06 -18.79 1.82
N ARG A 31 0.04 -17.82 0.89
CA ARG A 31 -1.12 -17.57 0.02
C ARG A 31 -0.84 -18.10 -1.38
N ASN A 32 -1.79 -18.89 -1.87
CA ASN A 32 -1.79 -19.39 -3.24
C ASN A 32 -2.56 -18.44 -4.16
N ILE A 33 -1.85 -17.75 -5.04
CA ILE A 33 -2.40 -16.71 -5.92
C ILE A 33 -2.39 -17.20 -7.36
N LEU A 34 -3.55 -17.16 -8.02
CA LEU A 34 -3.63 -17.38 -9.45
C LEU A 34 -3.42 -16.05 -10.20
N LEU A 35 -2.42 -16.01 -11.06
CA LEU A 35 -2.24 -14.93 -12.04
C LEU A 35 -2.72 -15.42 -13.42
N ALA A 36 -3.86 -14.91 -13.86
CA ALA A 36 -4.45 -15.15 -15.17
C ALA A 36 -4.05 -14.04 -16.15
N ILE A 37 -3.33 -14.40 -17.21
CA ILE A 37 -2.77 -13.45 -18.19
C ILE A 37 -3.55 -13.56 -19.50
N SER A 38 -4.32 -12.51 -19.84
CA SER A 38 -5.04 -12.47 -21.11
C SER A 38 -4.28 -11.71 -22.22
N GLY A 39 -4.71 -11.84 -23.46
CA GLY A 39 -4.00 -11.40 -24.65
C GLY A 39 -4.08 -9.88 -24.91
N GLY A 40 -3.58 -9.07 -24.01
CA GLY A 40 -3.35 -7.64 -24.19
C GLY A 40 -1.87 -7.31 -24.18
N ILE A 41 -1.44 -6.19 -24.81
CA ILE A 41 -0.02 -5.80 -24.89
C ILE A 41 0.61 -5.66 -23.49
N ALA A 42 -0.17 -5.30 -22.46
CA ALA A 42 0.28 -5.23 -21.06
C ALA A 42 0.65 -6.61 -20.47
N ALA A 43 0.42 -7.73 -21.17
CA ALA A 43 0.96 -9.05 -20.80
C ALA A 43 2.51 -9.03 -20.69
N THR A 44 3.20 -8.10 -21.34
CA THR A 44 4.65 -7.88 -21.19
C THR A 44 5.06 -7.51 -19.76
N GLU A 45 4.16 -6.95 -18.96
CA GLU A 45 4.41 -6.60 -17.55
C GLU A 45 4.29 -7.81 -16.59
N SER A 46 3.81 -8.96 -17.08
CA SER A 46 3.58 -10.16 -16.24
C SER A 46 4.85 -10.68 -15.57
N VAL A 47 6.02 -10.50 -16.21
CA VAL A 47 7.34 -10.85 -15.61
C VAL A 47 7.58 -10.03 -14.34
N LYS A 48 7.39 -8.72 -14.41
CA LYS A 48 7.57 -7.83 -13.27
C LYS A 48 6.53 -8.11 -12.18
N LEU A 49 5.28 -8.34 -12.57
CA LEU A 49 4.18 -8.64 -11.64
C LEU A 49 4.42 -9.95 -10.90
N SER A 50 4.85 -11.00 -11.59
CA SER A 50 5.19 -12.28 -10.95
C SER A 50 6.31 -12.14 -9.93
N ARG A 51 7.36 -11.38 -10.25
CA ARG A 51 8.45 -11.08 -9.32
C ARG A 51 7.97 -10.27 -8.13
N GLU A 52 7.10 -9.29 -8.34
CA GLU A 52 6.55 -8.47 -7.26
C GLU A 52 5.69 -9.29 -6.29
N LEU A 53 4.85 -10.21 -6.78
CA LEU A 53 4.11 -11.16 -5.94
C LEU A 53 5.04 -12.00 -5.05
N ARG A 54 6.14 -12.51 -5.62
CA ARG A 54 7.15 -13.29 -4.87
C ARG A 54 7.89 -12.47 -3.81
N ARG A 55 8.07 -11.15 -4.01
CA ARG A 55 8.64 -10.25 -3.00
C ARG A 55 7.82 -10.19 -1.72
N TYR A 56 6.53 -10.45 -1.81
CA TYR A 56 5.61 -10.55 -0.66
C TYR A 56 5.29 -12.01 -0.28
N GLN A 57 6.10 -12.96 -0.77
CA GLN A 57 6.06 -14.39 -0.43
C GLN A 57 4.79 -15.12 -0.90
N ALA A 58 4.15 -14.66 -1.98
CA ALA A 58 3.07 -15.42 -2.61
C ALA A 58 3.60 -16.69 -3.27
N ASP A 59 2.82 -17.77 -3.19
CA ASP A 59 2.92 -18.89 -4.12
C ASP A 59 2.06 -18.57 -5.34
N VAL A 60 2.67 -18.54 -6.53
CA VAL A 60 2.02 -18.01 -7.73
C VAL A 60 1.80 -19.09 -8.77
N THR A 61 0.56 -19.49 -8.98
CA THR A 61 0.15 -20.29 -10.14
C THR A 61 -0.14 -19.36 -11.32
N ILE A 62 0.32 -19.72 -12.51
CA ILE A 62 0.13 -18.88 -13.71
C ILE A 62 -0.66 -19.61 -14.78
N MET A 63 -1.66 -18.92 -15.32
CA MET A 63 -2.38 -19.35 -16.51
C MET A 63 -2.30 -18.29 -17.59
N MET A 64 -1.99 -18.67 -18.82
CA MET A 64 -1.90 -17.78 -19.98
C MET A 64 -2.90 -18.19 -21.05
N SER A 65 -3.56 -17.18 -21.65
CA SER A 65 -4.37 -17.41 -22.85
C SER A 65 -3.50 -17.62 -24.08
N LYS A 66 -4.03 -18.29 -25.10
CA LYS A 66 -3.34 -18.47 -26.39
C LYS A 66 -2.95 -17.14 -27.06
N GLU A 67 -3.73 -16.09 -26.84
CA GLU A 67 -3.43 -14.76 -27.33
C GLU A 67 -2.28 -14.09 -26.55
N ALA A 68 -2.17 -14.38 -25.24
CA ALA A 68 -1.05 -13.89 -24.43
C ALA A 68 0.28 -14.52 -24.83
N GLU A 69 0.28 -15.80 -25.23
CA GLU A 69 1.48 -16.49 -25.75
C GLU A 69 2.08 -15.83 -26.99
N LYS A 70 1.27 -15.10 -27.78
CA LYS A 70 1.73 -14.33 -28.94
C LYS A 70 2.45 -13.03 -28.59
N ILE A 71 2.31 -12.58 -27.33
CA ILE A 71 2.87 -11.30 -26.83
C ILE A 71 4.10 -11.55 -25.97
N ILE A 72 4.01 -12.52 -25.05
CA ILE A 72 5.09 -12.91 -24.15
C ILE A 72 5.15 -14.45 -24.07
N THR A 73 6.37 -14.99 -24.05
CA THR A 73 6.51 -16.46 -23.99
C THR A 73 6.19 -17.01 -22.61
N PRO A 74 5.58 -18.19 -22.51
CA PRO A 74 5.39 -18.91 -21.24
C PRO A 74 6.71 -19.10 -20.49
N LEU A 75 7.84 -19.29 -21.20
CA LEU A 75 9.18 -19.41 -20.62
C LEU A 75 9.58 -18.21 -19.80
N ALA A 76 9.36 -16.98 -20.31
CA ALA A 76 9.72 -15.76 -19.60
C ALA A 76 8.93 -15.59 -18.30
N VAL A 77 7.65 -15.94 -18.30
CA VAL A 77 6.79 -15.82 -17.12
C VAL A 77 7.06 -16.95 -16.12
N SER A 78 7.32 -18.17 -16.60
CA SER A 78 7.73 -19.31 -15.78
C SER A 78 9.02 -19.03 -15.02
N TRP A 79 10.02 -18.43 -15.72
CA TRP A 79 11.26 -18.01 -15.05
C TRP A 79 10.98 -17.02 -13.91
N ALA A 80 10.13 -16.03 -14.12
CA ALA A 80 9.83 -14.98 -13.14
C ALA A 80 9.01 -15.48 -11.93
N SER A 81 8.10 -16.42 -12.16
CA SER A 81 7.26 -17.00 -11.11
C SER A 81 7.90 -18.14 -10.35
N ASP A 82 8.93 -18.77 -10.92
CA ASP A 82 9.53 -20.03 -10.47
C ASP A 82 8.56 -21.23 -10.53
N ASN A 83 7.51 -21.15 -11.35
CA ASN A 83 6.49 -22.16 -11.53
C ASN A 83 6.20 -22.44 -13.01
N GLU A 84 5.64 -23.60 -13.32
CA GLU A 84 5.14 -23.92 -14.66
C GLU A 84 3.97 -23.00 -15.02
N VAL A 85 3.85 -22.67 -16.30
CA VAL A 85 2.73 -21.88 -16.83
C VAL A 85 1.73 -22.79 -17.50
N VAL A 86 0.47 -22.71 -17.08
CA VAL A 86 -0.63 -23.44 -17.70
C VAL A 86 -1.13 -22.65 -18.91
N THR A 87 -1.00 -23.23 -20.11
CA THR A 87 -1.42 -22.59 -21.38
C THR A 87 -2.54 -23.35 -22.07
N ASP A 88 -2.80 -24.60 -21.65
CA ASP A 88 -3.82 -25.48 -22.22
C ASP A 88 -4.32 -26.46 -21.15
N TRP A 89 -5.35 -27.22 -21.50
CA TRP A 89 -5.89 -28.30 -20.68
C TRP A 89 -4.81 -29.33 -20.38
N ASN A 90 -4.70 -29.74 -19.14
CA ASN A 90 -3.78 -30.79 -18.71
C ASN A 90 -4.38 -31.66 -17.61
N SER A 91 -3.76 -32.82 -17.34
CA SER A 91 -4.23 -33.78 -16.35
C SER A 91 -4.16 -33.33 -14.89
N LYS A 92 -3.38 -32.27 -14.60
CA LYS A 92 -3.24 -31.72 -13.24
C LYS A 92 -4.46 -30.89 -12.83
N MET A 93 -5.29 -30.43 -13.80
CA MET A 93 -6.54 -29.70 -13.57
C MET A 93 -6.39 -28.48 -12.64
N HIS A 94 -5.29 -27.74 -12.73
CA HIS A 94 -5.00 -26.55 -11.89
C HIS A 94 -6.11 -25.49 -11.89
N GLN A 95 -6.95 -25.46 -12.92
CA GLN A 95 -8.11 -24.57 -13.00
C GLN A 95 -9.19 -24.87 -11.94
N LEU A 96 -9.12 -25.99 -11.24
CA LEU A 96 -10.02 -26.39 -10.16
C LEU A 96 -9.38 -26.31 -8.78
N ASP A 97 -8.10 -25.93 -8.69
CA ASP A 97 -7.39 -25.74 -7.43
C ASP A 97 -8.08 -24.67 -6.56
N SER A 98 -7.77 -24.67 -5.29
CA SER A 98 -8.22 -23.63 -4.38
C SER A 98 -7.17 -22.53 -4.31
N TYR A 99 -7.56 -21.30 -4.66
CA TYR A 99 -6.75 -20.11 -4.58
C TYR A 99 -7.25 -19.19 -3.49
N ASP A 100 -6.34 -18.47 -2.82
CA ASP A 100 -6.69 -17.43 -1.85
C ASP A 100 -7.19 -16.16 -2.57
N ALA A 101 -6.70 -15.90 -3.79
CA ALA A 101 -7.22 -14.87 -4.68
C ALA A 101 -6.79 -15.14 -6.13
N VAL A 102 -7.49 -14.47 -7.06
CA VAL A 102 -7.17 -14.49 -8.49
C VAL A 102 -6.91 -13.06 -8.97
N ILE A 103 -5.84 -12.88 -9.75
CA ILE A 103 -5.57 -11.64 -10.48
C ILE A 103 -5.73 -11.91 -11.98
N VAL A 104 -6.51 -11.09 -12.66
CA VAL A 104 -6.58 -11.09 -14.13
C VAL A 104 -5.82 -9.86 -14.64
N ALA A 105 -4.58 -10.05 -15.05
CA ALA A 105 -3.68 -8.96 -15.45
C ALA A 105 -2.80 -9.33 -16.66
N PRO A 106 -3.00 -8.67 -17.79
CA PRO A 106 -4.09 -7.73 -18.10
C PRO A 106 -5.45 -8.44 -18.22
N ALA A 107 -6.54 -7.70 -17.94
CA ALA A 107 -7.89 -8.14 -18.21
C ALA A 107 -8.40 -7.49 -19.51
N THR A 108 -8.45 -8.24 -20.62
CA THR A 108 -9.07 -7.76 -21.85
C THR A 108 -10.58 -7.75 -21.77
N ARG A 109 -11.25 -6.86 -22.50
CA ARG A 109 -12.72 -6.82 -22.57
C ARG A 109 -13.31 -8.19 -22.94
N ASN A 110 -12.66 -8.94 -23.84
CA ASN A 110 -13.09 -10.28 -24.19
C ASN A 110 -13.10 -11.24 -23.00
N THR A 111 -12.04 -11.23 -22.17
CA THR A 111 -11.94 -12.05 -20.95
C THR A 111 -13.01 -11.68 -19.94
N ILE A 112 -13.22 -10.36 -19.72
CA ILE A 112 -14.26 -9.84 -18.83
C ILE A 112 -15.65 -10.30 -19.32
N SER A 113 -15.96 -10.08 -20.60
CA SER A 113 -17.24 -10.46 -21.19
C SER A 113 -17.50 -11.96 -21.07
N LYS A 114 -16.53 -12.81 -21.38
CA LYS A 114 -16.64 -14.27 -21.22
C LYS A 114 -16.91 -14.67 -19.76
N HIS A 115 -16.19 -14.05 -18.81
CA HIS A 115 -16.38 -14.34 -17.38
C HIS A 115 -17.81 -14.03 -16.92
N ILE A 116 -18.33 -12.84 -17.28
CA ILE A 116 -19.69 -12.42 -16.92
C ILE A 116 -20.73 -13.37 -17.49
N HIS A 117 -20.57 -13.80 -18.74
CA HIS A 117 -21.52 -14.68 -19.43
C HIS A 117 -21.30 -16.18 -19.16
N GLY A 118 -20.33 -16.53 -18.29
CA GLY A 118 -20.08 -17.93 -17.90
C GLY A 118 -19.51 -18.80 -19.01
N ILE A 119 -18.81 -18.22 -20.00
CA ILE A 119 -18.18 -18.97 -21.10
C ILE A 119 -16.88 -19.61 -20.59
N MET A 120 -16.77 -20.93 -20.65
CA MET A 120 -15.67 -21.73 -20.11
C MET A 120 -14.89 -22.44 -21.22
N ASP A 121 -14.41 -21.72 -22.20
CA ASP A 121 -13.71 -22.22 -23.40
C ASP A 121 -12.19 -22.36 -23.25
N SER A 122 -11.66 -22.12 -22.07
CA SER A 122 -10.22 -22.22 -21.78
C SER A 122 -9.96 -22.48 -20.28
N PRO A 123 -8.75 -22.95 -19.90
CA PRO A 123 -8.40 -23.16 -18.49
C PRO A 123 -8.59 -21.90 -17.64
N ILE A 124 -8.22 -20.70 -18.14
CA ILE A 124 -8.44 -19.44 -17.45
C ILE A 124 -9.93 -19.21 -17.15
N MET A 125 -10.78 -19.38 -18.15
CA MET A 125 -12.21 -19.11 -18.00
C MET A 125 -12.88 -20.10 -17.03
N MET A 126 -12.43 -21.37 -17.03
CA MET A 126 -12.88 -22.35 -16.05
C MET A 126 -12.39 -21.99 -14.64
N ALA A 127 -11.13 -21.58 -14.48
CA ALA A 127 -10.58 -21.17 -13.20
C ALA A 127 -11.33 -19.96 -12.61
N LEU A 128 -11.62 -18.95 -13.43
CA LEU A 128 -12.41 -17.79 -13.03
C LEU A 128 -13.83 -18.15 -12.60
N SER A 129 -14.47 -19.08 -13.33
CA SER A 129 -15.81 -19.57 -12.97
C SER A 129 -15.78 -20.35 -11.65
N ALA A 130 -14.78 -21.22 -11.46
CA ALA A 130 -14.59 -21.98 -10.22
C ALA A 130 -14.29 -21.06 -9.03
N ALA A 131 -13.44 -20.03 -9.22
CA ALA A 131 -13.13 -19.04 -8.21
C ALA A 131 -14.39 -18.29 -7.76
N ARG A 132 -15.21 -17.82 -8.71
CA ARG A 132 -16.48 -17.16 -8.39
C ARG A 132 -17.43 -18.07 -7.61
N GLY A 133 -17.53 -19.34 -8.01
CA GLY A 133 -18.37 -20.33 -7.31
C GLY A 133 -17.89 -20.69 -5.89
N LYS A 134 -16.63 -20.39 -5.57
CA LYS A 134 -16.01 -20.59 -4.23
C LYS A 134 -15.92 -19.29 -3.42
N ASP A 135 -16.49 -18.19 -3.88
CA ASP A 135 -16.33 -16.83 -3.29
C ASP A 135 -14.87 -16.39 -3.12
N THR A 136 -13.99 -16.93 -3.96
CA THR A 136 -12.59 -16.52 -4.01
C THR A 136 -12.49 -15.08 -4.53
N PRO A 137 -11.77 -14.17 -3.85
CA PRO A 137 -11.60 -12.81 -4.32
C PRO A 137 -10.94 -12.75 -5.71
N ILE A 138 -11.51 -11.97 -6.63
CA ILE A 138 -10.97 -11.78 -7.98
C ILE A 138 -10.69 -10.31 -8.21
N LEU A 139 -9.46 -10.00 -8.62
CA LEU A 139 -9.01 -8.66 -8.97
C LEU A 139 -8.81 -8.58 -10.49
N PHE A 140 -9.61 -7.76 -11.17
CA PHE A 140 -9.45 -7.47 -12.58
C PHE A 140 -8.64 -6.19 -12.80
N ILE A 141 -7.69 -6.28 -13.75
CA ILE A 141 -6.84 -5.15 -14.16
C ILE A 141 -7.10 -4.87 -15.64
N PRO A 142 -8.16 -4.11 -15.98
CA PRO A 142 -8.44 -3.74 -17.35
C PRO A 142 -7.30 -2.89 -17.95
N SER A 143 -6.90 -3.24 -19.17
CA SER A 143 -5.88 -2.48 -19.92
C SER A 143 -6.29 -2.47 -21.38
N MET A 144 -6.58 -1.27 -21.93
CA MET A 144 -7.07 -1.12 -23.29
C MET A 144 -6.95 0.32 -23.79
N HIS A 145 -7.13 0.51 -25.09
CA HIS A 145 -7.27 1.83 -25.68
C HIS A 145 -8.53 2.53 -25.15
N LYS A 146 -8.49 3.85 -25.08
CA LYS A 146 -9.60 4.69 -24.60
C LYS A 146 -10.90 4.43 -25.37
N ASP A 147 -10.85 4.31 -26.68
CA ASP A 147 -12.03 4.05 -27.51
C ASP A 147 -12.78 2.78 -27.11
N LEU A 148 -12.02 1.73 -26.69
CA LEU A 148 -12.60 0.49 -26.18
C LEU A 148 -13.11 0.64 -24.75
N PHE A 149 -12.47 1.49 -23.97
CA PHE A 149 -12.86 1.75 -22.60
C PHE A 149 -14.11 2.62 -22.52
N ASP A 150 -14.23 3.63 -23.39
CA ASP A 150 -15.38 4.53 -23.46
C ASP A 150 -16.61 3.88 -24.12
N ASP A 151 -16.47 2.72 -24.76
CA ASP A 151 -17.59 1.95 -25.26
C ASP A 151 -18.57 1.63 -24.12
N PRO A 152 -19.84 2.02 -24.19
CA PRO A 152 -20.83 1.77 -23.13
C PRO A 152 -20.85 0.32 -22.66
N VAL A 153 -20.66 -0.65 -23.58
CA VAL A 153 -20.60 -2.08 -23.23
C VAL A 153 -19.44 -2.38 -22.24
N THR A 154 -18.30 -1.70 -22.35
CA THR A 154 -17.18 -1.89 -21.42
C THR A 154 -17.53 -1.36 -20.04
N GLN A 155 -18.20 -0.20 -19.95
CA GLN A 155 -18.64 0.38 -18.69
C GLN A 155 -19.69 -0.50 -18.00
N ASP A 156 -20.64 -1.05 -18.76
CA ASP A 156 -21.62 -2.01 -18.26
C ASP A 156 -20.96 -3.27 -17.73
N LEU A 157 -19.98 -3.84 -18.45
CA LEU A 157 -19.25 -5.03 -18.02
C LEU A 157 -18.47 -4.77 -16.72
N ILE A 158 -17.81 -3.62 -16.57
CA ILE A 158 -17.11 -3.24 -15.34
C ILE A 158 -18.09 -3.11 -14.17
N SER A 159 -19.23 -2.47 -14.40
CA SER A 159 -20.29 -2.32 -13.39
C SER A 159 -20.84 -3.67 -12.94
N ILE A 160 -21.03 -4.61 -13.87
CA ILE A 160 -21.47 -5.99 -13.56
C ILE A 160 -20.39 -6.73 -12.75
N LEU A 161 -19.10 -6.64 -13.10
CA LEU A 161 -18.02 -7.23 -12.31
C LEU A 161 -18.07 -6.80 -10.85
N ILE A 162 -18.19 -5.48 -10.63
CA ILE A 162 -18.23 -4.89 -9.29
C ILE A 162 -19.49 -5.37 -8.54
N SER A 163 -20.65 -5.37 -9.20
CA SER A 163 -21.92 -5.82 -8.60
C SER A 163 -21.89 -7.31 -8.21
N GLN A 164 -21.10 -8.13 -8.91
CA GLN A 164 -20.87 -9.54 -8.62
C GLN A 164 -19.76 -9.80 -7.57
N GLY A 165 -19.25 -8.74 -6.93
CA GLY A 165 -18.26 -8.83 -5.85
C GLY A 165 -16.80 -8.95 -6.30
N SER A 166 -16.49 -8.80 -7.60
CA SER A 166 -15.11 -8.66 -8.06
C SER A 166 -14.59 -7.27 -7.79
N GLU A 167 -13.28 -7.15 -7.56
CA GLU A 167 -12.60 -5.85 -7.49
C GLU A 167 -11.99 -5.50 -8.85
N VAL A 168 -12.04 -4.22 -9.21
CA VAL A 168 -11.46 -3.69 -10.44
C VAL A 168 -10.47 -2.60 -10.07
N LEU A 169 -9.24 -2.70 -10.56
CA LEU A 169 -8.22 -1.68 -10.38
C LEU A 169 -7.89 -1.04 -11.72
N LEU A 170 -8.12 0.25 -11.81
CA LEU A 170 -7.85 1.06 -12.98
C LEU A 170 -6.75 2.07 -12.65
N GLU A 171 -5.92 2.39 -13.64
CA GLU A 171 -5.03 3.54 -13.62
C GLU A 171 -5.71 4.72 -14.32
N GLU A 172 -5.29 5.93 -14.00
CA GLU A 172 -5.74 7.12 -14.71
C GLU A 172 -5.36 7.05 -16.20
N GLU A 173 -6.19 7.67 -17.03
CA GLU A 173 -5.95 7.74 -18.47
C GLU A 173 -4.61 8.42 -18.78
N ASN A 174 -3.82 7.79 -19.62
CA ASN A 174 -2.55 8.32 -20.10
C ASN A 174 -2.34 7.94 -21.58
N GLU A 175 -2.03 8.91 -22.43
CA GLU A 175 -1.78 8.71 -23.86
C GLU A 175 -2.95 7.99 -24.59
N ASN A 176 -4.20 8.38 -24.31
CA ASN A 176 -5.42 7.76 -24.84
C ASN A 176 -5.52 6.25 -24.56
N LYS A 177 -5.03 5.81 -23.40
CA LYS A 177 -5.09 4.40 -22.94
C LYS A 177 -5.38 4.35 -21.46
N ILE A 178 -6.12 3.33 -21.05
CA ILE A 178 -6.14 2.85 -19.69
C ILE A 178 -5.01 1.85 -19.57
N LYS A 179 -3.93 2.25 -18.93
CA LYS A 179 -2.73 1.43 -18.73
C LYS A 179 -2.92 0.48 -17.56
N GLN A 180 -2.17 -0.60 -17.53
CA GLN A 180 -2.07 -1.45 -16.37
C GLN A 180 -1.33 -0.69 -15.26
N PRO A 181 -1.85 -0.64 -14.02
CA PRO A 181 -1.14 -0.08 -12.87
C PRO A 181 0.23 -0.74 -12.66
N SER A 182 1.10 -0.05 -11.93
CA SER A 182 2.41 -0.62 -11.59
C SER A 182 2.24 -1.96 -10.85
N PRO A 183 3.16 -2.93 -11.04
CA PRO A 183 3.13 -4.20 -10.30
C PRO A 183 3.02 -4.01 -8.78
N LEU A 184 3.68 -2.98 -8.25
CA LEU A 184 3.65 -2.65 -6.83
C LEU A 184 2.26 -2.23 -6.35
N HIS A 185 1.52 -1.42 -7.14
CA HIS A 185 0.14 -1.02 -6.84
C HIS A 185 -0.81 -2.23 -6.90
N ILE A 186 -0.70 -3.07 -7.95
CA ILE A 186 -1.52 -4.28 -8.09
C ILE A 186 -1.32 -5.21 -6.89
N VAL A 187 -0.06 -5.46 -6.52
CA VAL A 187 0.25 -6.37 -5.39
C VAL A 187 -0.19 -5.76 -4.06
N ALA A 188 -0.03 -4.45 -3.84
CA ALA A 188 -0.53 -3.79 -2.63
C ALA A 188 -2.05 -3.92 -2.50
N LYS A 189 -2.80 -3.70 -3.60
CA LYS A 189 -4.25 -3.87 -3.65
C LYS A 189 -4.67 -5.32 -3.38
N LEU A 190 -3.97 -6.29 -3.97
CA LEU A 190 -4.19 -7.71 -3.71
C LEU A 190 -3.95 -8.07 -2.24
N CYS A 191 -2.82 -7.62 -1.66
CA CYS A 191 -2.50 -7.85 -0.25
C CYS A 191 -3.65 -7.35 0.65
N ASN A 192 -4.11 -6.12 0.42
CA ASN A 192 -5.24 -5.57 1.18
C ASN A 192 -6.49 -6.41 1.01
N MET A 193 -6.86 -6.78 -0.22
CA MET A 193 -8.04 -7.57 -0.54
C MET A 193 -8.06 -8.94 0.15
N VAL A 194 -6.90 -9.62 0.17
CA VAL A 194 -6.76 -10.93 0.83
C VAL A 194 -6.79 -10.79 2.35
N ASN A 195 -6.07 -9.80 2.89
CA ASN A 195 -5.83 -9.67 4.32
C ASN A 195 -6.95 -8.94 5.06
N LYS A 196 -7.79 -8.14 4.40
CA LYS A 196 -8.93 -7.45 5.06
C LYS A 196 -9.95 -8.38 5.69
N LYS A 197 -9.98 -9.67 5.29
CA LYS A 197 -10.84 -10.70 5.88
C LYS A 197 -10.25 -11.33 7.15
N LEU A 198 -8.99 -11.03 7.49
CA LEU A 198 -8.37 -11.51 8.71
C LEU A 198 -9.01 -10.84 9.94
N PRO A 199 -9.03 -11.53 11.09
CA PRO A 199 -9.54 -10.93 12.32
C PRO A 199 -8.73 -9.70 12.73
N ASN A 200 -9.36 -8.82 13.49
CA ASN A 200 -8.75 -7.62 14.09
C ASN A 200 -8.21 -6.60 13.06
N ARG A 201 -8.75 -6.57 11.85
CA ARG A 201 -8.47 -5.49 10.90
C ARG A 201 -9.34 -4.27 11.24
N LYS A 202 -8.70 -3.10 11.31
CA LYS A 202 -9.30 -1.87 11.81
C LYS A 202 -9.20 -0.74 10.79
N LYS A 203 -10.06 0.25 10.92
CA LYS A 203 -9.86 1.54 10.26
C LYS A 203 -8.84 2.33 11.07
N VAL A 204 -7.75 2.78 10.41
CA VAL A 204 -6.61 3.44 11.03
C VAL A 204 -6.40 4.81 10.42
N ALA A 205 -6.41 5.85 11.25
CA ALA A 205 -6.03 7.21 10.83
C ALA A 205 -4.57 7.48 11.16
N ILE A 206 -3.84 8.03 10.19
CA ILE A 206 -2.41 8.33 10.32
C ILE A 206 -2.19 9.79 9.96
N THR A 207 -1.75 10.61 10.93
CA THR A 207 -1.27 11.95 10.63
C THR A 207 0.20 11.89 10.24
N LEU A 208 0.62 12.57 9.18
CA LEU A 208 1.99 12.51 8.70
C LEU A 208 2.44 13.80 7.99
N GLY A 209 3.75 13.94 7.81
CA GLY A 209 4.36 15.12 7.20
C GLY A 209 4.53 16.28 8.17
N ALA A 210 4.82 17.46 7.65
CA ALA A 210 5.05 18.68 8.42
C ALA A 210 3.87 19.63 8.31
N ASN A 211 3.56 20.36 9.39
CA ASN A 211 2.74 21.55 9.24
C ASN A 211 3.57 22.73 8.73
N ARG A 212 2.91 23.58 7.97
CA ARG A 212 3.43 24.85 7.47
C ARG A 212 2.46 25.96 7.87
N ALA A 213 2.93 26.85 8.75
CA ALA A 213 2.17 28.02 9.17
C ALA A 213 2.67 29.27 8.41
N PRO A 214 1.82 29.96 7.65
CA PRO A 214 2.22 31.17 6.95
C PRO A 214 2.58 32.28 7.95
N ILE A 215 3.62 33.06 7.63
CA ILE A 215 3.97 34.28 8.31
C ILE A 215 3.30 35.46 7.58
N ASP A 216 3.40 35.45 6.26
CA ASP A 216 2.77 36.41 5.34
C ASP A 216 2.30 35.64 4.07
N ALA A 217 1.83 36.35 3.07
CA ALA A 217 1.38 35.76 1.80
C ALA A 217 2.46 34.94 1.05
N VAL A 218 3.74 35.06 1.42
CA VAL A 218 4.87 34.43 0.71
C VAL A 218 5.70 33.53 1.61
N ARG A 219 5.87 33.87 2.88
CA ARG A 219 6.79 33.19 3.81
C ARG A 219 6.04 32.35 4.82
N ALA A 220 6.68 31.28 5.30
CA ALA A 220 6.08 30.38 6.28
C ALA A 220 7.14 29.75 7.18
N ILE A 221 6.72 29.35 8.38
CA ILE A 221 7.46 28.47 9.29
C ILE A 221 7.00 27.04 9.01
N GLN A 222 7.94 26.11 9.00
CA GLN A 222 7.66 24.70 8.74
C GLN A 222 8.63 23.81 9.51
N ASN A 223 8.12 22.69 10.04
CA ASN A 223 8.96 21.65 10.61
C ASN A 223 9.73 20.88 9.53
N ALA A 224 10.93 20.41 9.88
CA ALA A 224 11.77 19.60 8.99
C ALA A 224 11.33 18.12 9.04
N SER A 225 10.22 17.79 8.39
CA SER A 225 9.74 16.41 8.24
C SER A 225 9.50 16.09 6.78
N SER A 226 9.99 14.93 6.34
CA SER A 226 9.74 14.42 4.98
C SER A 226 8.40 13.70 4.83
N GLY A 227 7.82 13.22 5.92
CA GLY A 227 6.65 12.36 5.93
C GLY A 227 6.94 10.88 5.67
N GLN A 228 8.21 10.51 5.46
CA GLN A 228 8.61 9.16 5.04
C GLN A 228 8.11 8.05 5.97
N THR A 229 8.31 8.20 7.28
CA THR A 229 7.90 7.18 8.26
C THR A 229 6.39 6.95 8.23
N GLY A 230 5.60 8.04 8.16
CA GLY A 230 4.14 7.93 8.06
C GLY A 230 3.69 7.20 6.80
N TRP A 231 4.29 7.50 5.64
CA TRP A 231 3.98 6.78 4.40
C TRP A 231 4.33 5.30 4.47
N ILE A 232 5.53 4.95 4.99
CA ILE A 232 5.96 3.55 5.14
C ILE A 232 4.97 2.76 6.03
N ILE A 233 4.55 3.34 7.16
CA ILE A 233 3.56 2.72 8.04
C ILE A 233 2.21 2.56 7.33
N SER A 234 1.74 3.61 6.64
CA SER A 234 0.47 3.57 5.91
C SER A 234 0.45 2.48 4.84
N GLU A 235 1.50 2.38 4.03
CA GLU A 235 1.64 1.35 3.01
C GLU A 235 1.71 -0.07 3.59
N TYR A 236 2.43 -0.23 4.70
CA TYR A 236 2.54 -1.52 5.38
C TYR A 236 1.18 -1.97 5.92
N LEU A 237 0.51 -1.13 6.72
CA LEU A 237 -0.79 -1.44 7.31
C LEU A 237 -1.87 -1.69 6.25
N TYR A 238 -1.84 -0.94 5.13
CA TYR A 238 -2.72 -1.21 3.99
C TYR A 238 -2.52 -2.62 3.45
N ARG A 239 -1.26 -3.07 3.23
CA ARG A 239 -0.96 -4.45 2.79
C ARG A 239 -1.36 -5.49 3.83
N GLN A 240 -1.41 -5.14 5.11
CA GLN A 240 -1.90 -6.04 6.18
C GLN A 240 -3.44 -6.11 6.24
N GLY A 241 -4.15 -5.36 5.40
CA GLY A 241 -5.61 -5.42 5.29
C GLY A 241 -6.37 -4.41 6.14
N HIS A 242 -5.67 -3.45 6.76
CA HIS A 242 -6.33 -2.34 7.45
C HIS A 242 -6.93 -1.35 6.45
N ASP A 243 -7.99 -0.66 6.87
CA ASP A 243 -8.56 0.49 6.14
C ASP A 243 -7.83 1.76 6.58
N ILE A 244 -7.14 2.42 5.65
CA ILE A 244 -6.19 3.50 5.97
C ILE A 244 -6.73 4.85 5.54
N VAL A 245 -6.72 5.80 6.48
CA VAL A 245 -6.96 7.24 6.22
C VAL A 245 -5.69 8.01 6.55
N CYS A 246 -5.07 8.63 5.55
CA CYS A 246 -3.90 9.47 5.73
C CYS A 246 -4.31 10.94 5.85
N ILE A 247 -3.90 11.61 6.94
CA ILE A 247 -4.06 13.05 7.12
C ILE A 247 -2.70 13.70 6.94
N VAL A 248 -2.53 14.38 5.81
CA VAL A 248 -1.21 14.70 5.25
C VAL A 248 -0.93 16.19 5.32
N GLY A 249 0.16 16.55 6.00
CA GLY A 249 0.75 17.87 5.92
C GLY A 249 1.65 18.01 4.69
N LYS A 250 2.69 18.85 4.79
CA LYS A 250 3.69 18.97 3.73
C LYS A 250 4.66 17.80 3.79
N THR A 251 4.86 17.11 2.67
CA THR A 251 5.83 16.01 2.52
C THR A 251 6.80 16.29 1.39
N THR A 252 8.00 15.73 1.46
CA THR A 252 9.01 15.78 0.40
C THR A 252 9.15 14.45 -0.32
N VAL A 253 8.51 13.40 0.20
CA VAL A 253 8.41 12.08 -0.41
C VAL A 253 6.94 11.73 -0.61
N HIS A 254 6.67 10.81 -1.52
CA HIS A 254 5.34 10.33 -1.83
C HIS A 254 5.24 8.84 -1.49
N PRO A 255 4.03 8.29 -1.31
CA PRO A 255 3.86 6.85 -1.19
C PRO A 255 4.23 6.16 -2.51
N ASN A 256 4.67 4.91 -2.41
CA ASN A 256 5.09 4.13 -3.57
C ASN A 256 3.92 3.66 -4.46
N PHE A 257 2.70 3.75 -3.97
CA PHE A 257 1.46 3.50 -4.70
C PHE A 257 0.33 4.35 -4.11
N PRO A 258 -0.73 4.65 -4.88
CA PRO A 258 -1.88 5.41 -4.39
C PRO A 258 -2.57 4.70 -3.21
N LEU A 259 -2.79 5.43 -2.13
CA LEU A 259 -3.61 4.99 -0.99
C LEU A 259 -5.05 5.49 -1.16
N PRO A 260 -6.06 4.74 -0.68
CA PRO A 260 -7.47 5.00 -1.04
C PRO A 260 -8.06 6.27 -0.41
N ASP A 261 -7.61 6.69 0.78
CA ASP A 261 -8.13 7.89 1.47
C ASP A 261 -6.95 8.75 1.95
N VAL A 262 -6.70 9.83 1.24
CA VAL A 262 -5.65 10.80 1.54
C VAL A 262 -6.27 12.18 1.65
N ARG A 263 -6.29 12.74 2.85
CA ARG A 263 -6.85 14.07 3.16
C ARG A 263 -5.74 15.03 3.53
N PHE A 264 -5.77 16.24 2.99
CA PHE A 264 -4.71 17.23 3.20
C PHE A 264 -5.05 18.20 4.32
N GLY A 265 -4.08 18.45 5.20
CA GLY A 265 -4.14 19.42 6.28
C GLY A 265 -2.79 20.13 6.42
N GLY A 266 -2.52 21.13 5.58
CA GLY A 266 -1.20 21.74 5.45
C GLY A 266 -0.79 22.62 6.64
N SER A 267 -1.70 23.41 7.20
CA SER A 267 -1.45 24.21 8.41
C SER A 267 -1.81 23.43 9.68
N PRO A 268 -1.36 23.89 10.87
CA PRO A 268 -1.79 23.29 12.13
C PRO A 268 -3.31 23.24 12.27
N GLU A 269 -4.00 24.34 12.02
CA GLU A 269 -5.46 24.44 12.15
C GLU A 269 -6.18 23.56 11.13
N SER A 270 -5.71 23.57 9.88
CA SER A 270 -6.28 22.71 8.81
C SER A 270 -6.10 21.24 9.12
N MET A 271 -4.95 20.81 9.64
CA MET A 271 -4.74 19.41 10.04
C MET A 271 -5.63 19.02 11.20
N LEU A 272 -5.77 19.86 12.21
CA LEU A 272 -6.66 19.60 13.35
C LEU A 272 -8.13 19.50 12.91
N SER A 273 -8.59 20.41 12.05
CA SER A 273 -9.93 20.39 11.48
C SER A 273 -10.17 19.11 10.65
N THR A 274 -9.17 18.68 9.86
CA THR A 274 -9.25 17.43 9.11
C THR A 274 -9.31 16.21 10.06
N CYS A 275 -8.54 16.22 11.16
CA CYS A 275 -8.62 15.17 12.19
C CYS A 275 -10.01 15.08 12.81
N PHE A 276 -10.64 16.23 13.13
CA PHE A 276 -12.01 16.26 13.65
C PHE A 276 -13.02 15.72 12.64
N GLY A 277 -12.85 16.06 11.35
CA GLY A 277 -13.68 15.51 10.28
C GLY A 277 -13.58 13.99 10.20
N VAL A 278 -12.34 13.45 10.22
CA VAL A 278 -12.09 11.99 10.19
C VAL A 278 -12.64 11.29 11.43
N ALA A 279 -12.49 11.89 12.61
CA ALA A 279 -13.04 11.34 13.85
C ALA A 279 -14.58 11.31 13.87
N SER A 280 -15.22 12.15 13.05
CA SER A 280 -16.67 12.26 12.88
C SER A 280 -17.20 11.54 11.65
N ASP A 281 -16.38 10.78 10.92
CA ASP A 281 -16.81 9.95 9.80
C ASP A 281 -17.93 8.99 10.24
N LYS A 282 -18.76 8.54 9.31
CA LYS A 282 -19.82 7.54 9.57
C LYS A 282 -19.26 6.26 10.21
N ILE A 283 -18.05 5.87 9.83
CA ILE A 283 -17.26 4.79 10.45
C ILE A 283 -15.97 5.46 10.90
N PRO A 284 -15.85 5.84 12.18
CA PRO A 284 -14.66 6.50 12.68
C PRO A 284 -13.48 5.51 12.79
N PRO A 285 -12.23 6.00 12.76
CA PRO A 285 -11.05 5.16 12.99
C PRO A 285 -11.03 4.55 14.41
N GLU A 286 -10.68 3.28 14.46
CA GLU A 286 -10.48 2.54 15.70
C GLU A 286 -9.04 2.66 16.23
N ALA A 287 -8.12 3.14 15.39
CA ALA A 287 -6.74 3.43 15.77
C ALA A 287 -6.25 4.74 15.17
N TRP A 288 -5.41 5.45 15.92
CA TRP A 288 -4.81 6.72 15.53
C TRP A 288 -3.30 6.70 15.70
N ILE A 289 -2.57 7.03 14.65
CA ILE A 289 -1.11 7.14 14.65
C ILE A 289 -0.75 8.62 14.43
N HIS A 290 -0.18 9.23 15.45
CA HIS A 290 0.20 10.65 15.44
C HIS A 290 1.66 10.80 15.01
N ALA A 291 1.95 10.67 13.71
CA ALA A 291 3.31 10.75 13.16
C ALA A 291 3.62 12.08 12.44
N ALA A 292 2.68 13.02 12.41
CA ALA A 292 2.92 14.35 11.86
C ALA A 292 3.82 15.18 12.78
N ALA A 293 4.71 15.96 12.17
CA ALA A 293 5.47 16.99 12.85
C ALA A 293 4.63 18.29 12.94
N VAL A 294 3.84 18.39 14.00
CA VAL A 294 2.97 19.54 14.26
C VAL A 294 3.78 20.70 14.85
N LEU A 295 3.51 21.92 14.39
CA LEU A 295 4.10 23.12 14.98
C LEU A 295 3.45 23.43 16.33
N ASP A 296 4.25 23.49 17.39
CA ASP A 296 3.82 23.87 18.73
C ASP A 296 3.69 25.38 18.89
N TYR A 297 4.43 26.13 18.09
CA TYR A 297 4.45 27.58 18.09
C TYR A 297 4.34 28.10 16.67
N TYR A 298 3.41 29.01 16.43
CA TYR A 298 3.22 29.70 15.17
C TYR A 298 2.50 31.03 15.38
N MET A 299 2.26 31.79 14.33
CA MET A 299 1.58 33.08 14.39
C MET A 299 0.38 33.10 13.44
N HIS A 300 -0.56 34.00 13.65
CA HIS A 300 -1.53 34.34 12.64
C HIS A 300 -0.85 35.12 11.52
N PRO A 301 -1.10 34.79 10.24
CA PRO A 301 -0.42 35.42 9.12
C PRO A 301 -0.72 36.90 9.05
N GLU A 302 0.30 37.72 8.70
CA GLU A 302 0.13 39.13 8.35
C GLU A 302 -0.47 39.21 6.93
N ASP A 303 -1.33 40.23 6.70
CA ASP A 303 -1.88 40.48 5.38
C ASP A 303 -0.82 40.99 4.40
N GLY A 304 -0.86 40.47 3.17
CA GLY A 304 0.06 40.88 2.12
C GLY A 304 1.46 40.29 2.25
N LYS A 305 2.46 40.98 1.69
CA LYS A 305 3.88 40.63 1.73
C LYS A 305 4.66 41.72 2.42
N LYS A 306 5.41 41.39 3.45
CA LYS A 306 6.32 42.33 4.05
C LYS A 306 7.41 42.76 3.05
N SER A 307 7.57 44.07 2.86
CA SER A 307 8.60 44.61 1.97
C SER A 307 10.02 44.32 2.50
N SER A 308 10.95 44.16 1.58
CA SER A 308 12.37 44.05 1.93
C SER A 308 12.87 45.39 2.50
N GLY A 309 13.63 45.33 3.60
CA GLY A 309 14.21 46.49 4.26
C GLY A 309 15.57 46.13 4.86
N SER A 310 16.23 47.10 5.44
CA SER A 310 17.53 46.98 6.14
C SER A 310 17.37 46.72 7.64
N GLU A 311 16.15 46.81 8.17
CA GLU A 311 15.87 46.60 9.59
C GLU A 311 15.57 45.11 9.89
N ASN A 312 15.85 44.74 11.14
CA ASN A 312 15.47 43.39 11.62
C ASN A 312 13.95 43.22 11.60
N TRP A 313 13.51 42.03 11.23
CA TRP A 313 12.10 41.65 11.33
C TRP A 313 11.92 40.69 12.52
N GLU A 314 11.34 41.20 13.59
CA GLU A 314 10.99 40.40 14.76
C GLU A 314 9.65 39.71 14.52
N ILE A 315 9.58 38.41 14.85
CA ILE A 315 8.39 37.57 14.71
C ILE A 315 8.07 36.97 16.09
N THR A 316 6.87 37.24 16.59
CA THR A 316 6.40 36.66 17.85
C THR A 316 5.56 35.44 17.54
N LEU A 317 5.94 34.30 18.11
CA LEU A 317 5.21 33.02 17.97
C LEU A 317 4.40 32.75 19.25
N SER A 318 3.14 32.35 19.06
CA SER A 318 2.25 31.95 20.13
C SER A 318 2.10 30.43 20.18
N PRO A 319 1.88 29.83 21.37
CA PRO A 319 1.62 28.40 21.46
C PRO A 319 0.32 28.02 20.76
N GLY A 320 0.36 26.99 19.93
CA GLY A 320 -0.80 26.40 19.29
C GLY A 320 -1.41 25.25 20.08
N PRO A 321 -2.62 24.79 19.72
CA PRO A 321 -3.27 23.65 20.34
C PRO A 321 -2.50 22.37 20.09
N LYS A 322 -2.42 21.50 21.08
CA LYS A 322 -1.84 20.15 20.93
C LYS A 322 -2.87 19.23 20.29
N HIS A 323 -2.70 18.90 19.01
CA HIS A 323 -3.64 18.06 18.25
C HIS A 323 -4.01 16.75 18.95
N ILE A 324 -3.02 16.09 19.53
CA ILE A 324 -3.19 14.82 20.25
C ILE A 324 -4.09 14.97 21.49
N LEU A 325 -4.09 16.14 22.13
CA LEU A 325 -4.93 16.45 23.28
C LEU A 325 -6.33 16.88 22.84
N GLU A 326 -6.42 17.81 21.86
CA GLU A 326 -7.69 18.31 21.34
C GLU A 326 -8.56 17.19 20.74
N LEU A 327 -7.92 16.22 20.09
CA LEU A 327 -8.59 15.07 19.48
C LEU A 327 -9.06 14.04 20.52
N SER A 328 -8.41 13.97 21.69
CA SER A 328 -8.63 12.93 22.70
C SER A 328 -10.11 12.68 23.07
N PRO A 329 -10.97 13.70 23.25
CA PRO A 329 -12.37 13.47 23.61
C PRO A 329 -13.17 12.76 22.50
N LEU A 330 -12.83 13.00 21.23
CA LEU A 330 -13.54 12.45 20.07
C LEU A 330 -13.11 11.02 19.72
N VAL A 331 -11.91 10.62 20.16
CA VAL A 331 -11.32 9.31 19.84
C VAL A 331 -11.21 8.42 21.08
N LYS A 332 -12.05 8.66 22.07
CA LYS A 332 -12.07 7.87 23.31
C LYS A 332 -12.39 6.41 23.00
N GLY A 333 -11.52 5.51 23.47
CA GLY A 333 -11.63 4.07 23.22
C GLY A 333 -10.94 3.59 21.94
N SER A 334 -10.40 4.50 21.10
CA SER A 334 -9.50 4.12 20.01
C SER A 334 -8.09 3.89 20.52
N ILE A 335 -7.35 3.02 19.85
CA ILE A 335 -5.92 2.81 20.07
C ILE A 335 -5.16 4.06 19.60
N ARG A 336 -4.23 4.56 20.42
CA ARG A 336 -3.51 5.80 20.14
C ARG A 336 -2.00 5.61 20.22
N ILE A 337 -1.30 5.76 19.11
CA ILE A 337 0.16 5.65 19.03
C ILE A 337 0.73 7.04 18.75
N GLY A 338 1.61 7.52 19.64
CA GLY A 338 2.32 8.78 19.48
C GLY A 338 3.72 8.60 18.90
N PHE A 339 4.28 9.70 18.39
CA PHE A 339 5.69 9.79 18.02
C PHE A 339 6.39 10.85 18.86
N LYS A 340 7.61 10.55 19.29
CA LYS A 340 8.47 11.47 20.04
C LYS A 340 9.84 11.55 19.37
N LEU A 341 10.20 12.74 18.91
CA LEU A 341 11.51 13.05 18.36
C LEU A 341 12.26 13.97 19.29
N GLU A 342 13.48 13.60 19.68
CA GLU A 342 14.36 14.41 20.50
C GLU A 342 15.73 14.58 19.81
N THR A 343 16.54 15.51 20.31
CA THR A 343 17.90 15.76 19.84
C THR A 343 18.82 16.04 21.03
N GLY A 344 20.05 15.48 20.98
CA GLY A 344 21.06 15.74 22.00
C GLY A 344 20.73 15.20 23.39
N VAL A 345 19.89 14.19 23.52
CA VAL A 345 19.52 13.57 24.81
C VAL A 345 20.08 12.14 24.91
N SER A 346 20.15 11.61 26.15
CA SER A 346 20.48 10.21 26.36
C SER A 346 19.31 9.29 25.97
N ASP A 347 19.59 8.00 25.76
CA ASP A 347 18.54 7.00 25.52
C ASP A 347 17.53 6.93 26.66
N GLN A 348 17.99 7.07 27.93
CA GLN A 348 17.10 7.05 29.08
C GLN A 348 16.20 8.30 29.10
N ASP A 349 16.74 9.50 28.87
CA ASP A 349 15.93 10.73 28.81
C ASP A 349 14.87 10.65 27.69
N LEU A 350 15.22 10.04 26.54
CA LEU A 350 14.27 9.83 25.44
C LEU A 350 13.10 8.92 25.88
N ILE A 351 13.41 7.82 26.58
CA ILE A 351 12.41 6.88 27.10
C ILE A 351 11.54 7.55 28.14
N ASP A 352 12.11 8.28 29.08
CA ASP A 352 11.40 8.99 30.15
C ASP A 352 10.41 10.01 29.57
N LYS A 353 10.85 10.80 28.58
CA LYS A 353 9.98 11.75 27.87
C LYS A 353 8.87 11.06 27.06
N ALA A 354 9.13 9.88 26.50
CA ALA A 354 8.10 9.09 25.83
C ALA A 354 7.06 8.57 26.82
N PHE A 355 7.49 8.14 28.00
CA PHE A 355 6.62 7.69 29.07
C PHE A 355 5.78 8.82 29.66
N GLU A 356 6.35 10.02 29.84
CA GLU A 356 5.61 11.23 30.20
C GLU A 356 4.50 11.53 29.17
N GLN A 357 4.81 11.40 27.88
CA GLN A 357 3.84 11.61 26.81
C GLN A 357 2.69 10.59 26.86
N ILE A 358 2.98 9.31 27.14
CA ILE A 358 1.99 8.25 27.35
C ILE A 358 1.04 8.65 28.48
N SER A 359 1.60 8.94 29.64
CA SER A 359 0.85 9.27 30.85
C SER A 359 0.00 10.54 30.68
N LYS A 360 0.56 11.56 30.04
CA LYS A 360 -0.08 12.86 29.86
C LYS A 360 -1.25 12.83 28.88
N TYR A 361 -1.14 12.03 27.82
CA TYR A 361 -2.12 12.02 26.72
C TYR A 361 -2.95 10.73 26.64
N GLY A 362 -2.70 9.75 27.51
CA GLY A 362 -3.40 8.47 27.51
C GLY A 362 -3.16 7.68 26.24
N LEU A 363 -1.89 7.45 25.89
CA LEU A 363 -1.51 6.72 24.68
C LEU A 363 -1.25 5.25 25.01
N ASP A 364 -1.51 4.38 24.03
CA ASP A 364 -1.22 2.94 24.13
C ASP A 364 0.25 2.62 23.81
N ALA A 365 0.92 3.49 23.08
CA ALA A 365 2.36 3.43 22.85
C ALA A 365 2.92 4.75 22.33
N VAL A 366 4.24 4.93 22.49
CA VAL A 366 5.00 6.01 21.84
C VAL A 366 6.20 5.41 21.12
N ILE A 367 6.37 5.77 19.86
CA ILE A 367 7.58 5.48 19.10
C ILE A 367 8.53 6.67 19.27
N ALA A 368 9.62 6.44 20.01
CA ALA A 368 10.61 7.44 20.34
C ALA A 368 11.87 7.27 19.48
N ASN A 369 12.37 8.35 18.91
CA ASN A 369 13.59 8.37 18.10
C ASN A 369 14.41 9.64 18.30
N MET A 370 15.69 9.56 17.97
CA MET A 370 16.62 10.69 17.98
C MET A 370 16.81 11.23 16.58
N LYS A 371 16.81 12.55 16.44
CA LYS A 371 16.98 13.22 15.14
C LYS A 371 18.26 12.79 14.43
N GLU A 372 19.34 12.61 15.18
CA GLU A 372 20.66 12.20 14.69
C GLU A 372 20.65 10.79 14.07
N GLN A 373 19.71 9.94 14.48
CA GLN A 373 19.61 8.53 14.08
C GLN A 373 18.61 8.29 12.94
N VAL A 374 17.63 9.18 12.75
CA VAL A 374 16.49 8.95 11.82
C VAL A 374 16.91 8.65 10.39
N HIS A 375 17.97 9.27 9.90
CA HIS A 375 18.44 9.14 8.51
C HIS A 375 19.66 8.23 8.34
N ASP A 376 20.27 7.77 9.44
CA ASP A 376 21.43 6.90 9.38
C ASP A 376 21.00 5.42 9.36
N PRO A 377 21.33 4.63 8.31
CA PRO A 377 20.95 3.24 8.21
C PRO A 377 21.59 2.33 9.28
N ASN A 378 22.66 2.78 9.94
CA ASN A 378 23.36 2.04 10.97
C ASN A 378 22.69 2.12 12.35
N PHE A 379 21.71 3.01 12.50
CA PHE A 379 20.97 3.18 13.75
C PHE A 379 19.55 2.62 13.66
N PRO A 380 18.97 2.22 14.82
CA PRO A 380 17.58 1.76 14.87
C PRO A 380 16.60 2.87 14.44
N ARG A 381 15.46 2.45 13.89
CA ARG A 381 14.39 3.38 13.46
C ARG A 381 13.65 4.01 14.64
N GLY A 382 13.82 3.49 15.83
CA GLY A 382 13.25 4.03 17.05
C GLY A 382 13.16 2.98 18.17
N ARG A 383 12.49 3.37 19.23
CA ARG A 383 12.12 2.51 20.37
C ARG A 383 10.64 2.66 20.61
N VAL A 384 9.90 1.55 20.71
CA VAL A 384 8.51 1.62 21.21
C VAL A 384 8.53 1.54 22.73
N VAL A 385 7.86 2.48 23.36
CA VAL A 385 7.63 2.55 24.80
C VAL A 385 6.14 2.31 25.05
N ARG A 386 5.80 1.48 26.03
CA ARG A 386 4.41 1.15 26.39
C ARG A 386 4.06 1.60 27.81
N PRO A 387 2.75 1.66 28.16
CA PRO A 387 2.29 2.09 29.49
C PRO A 387 2.82 1.24 30.65
N ASP A 388 3.11 -0.04 30.42
CA ASP A 388 3.72 -0.94 31.41
C ASP A 388 5.22 -0.71 31.64
N GLY A 389 5.81 0.28 30.98
CA GLY A 389 7.24 0.60 31.04
C GLY A 389 8.10 -0.28 30.13
N SER A 390 7.53 -1.23 29.41
CA SER A 390 8.31 -2.05 28.46
C SER A 390 8.81 -1.22 27.29
N VAL A 391 10.06 -1.50 26.90
CA VAL A 391 10.76 -0.83 25.78
C VAL A 391 11.28 -1.89 24.82
N LYS A 392 10.98 -1.72 23.53
CA LYS A 392 11.51 -2.59 22.47
C LYS A 392 12.22 -1.76 21.40
N LEU A 393 13.43 -2.21 21.02
CA LEU A 393 14.20 -1.58 19.95
C LEU A 393 13.61 -1.94 18.58
N LEU A 394 13.50 -0.96 17.70
CA LEU A 394 12.95 -1.08 16.34
C LEU A 394 14.09 -0.86 15.35
N GLU A 395 14.83 -1.93 15.03
CA GLU A 395 16.06 -1.88 14.23
C GLU A 395 15.79 -1.44 12.78
N THR A 396 14.68 -1.89 12.20
CA THR A 396 14.34 -1.63 10.80
C THR A 396 12.92 -1.07 10.67
N TYR A 397 12.59 -0.48 9.52
CA TYR A 397 11.22 -0.08 9.22
C TYR A 397 10.24 -1.26 9.19
N GLU A 398 10.68 -2.45 8.78
CA GLU A 398 9.84 -3.64 8.80
C GLU A 398 9.45 -4.03 10.22
N ILE A 399 10.42 -4.03 11.16
CA ILE A 399 10.17 -4.29 12.59
C ILE A 399 9.28 -3.20 13.19
N LEU A 400 9.51 -1.93 12.84
CA LEU A 400 8.68 -0.82 13.30
C LEU A 400 7.23 -0.99 12.86
N CYS A 401 7.01 -1.27 11.59
CA CYS A 401 5.66 -1.43 11.04
C CYS A 401 4.96 -2.68 11.60
N ALA A 402 5.67 -3.79 11.74
CA ALA A 402 5.14 -5.01 12.34
C ALA A 402 4.74 -4.80 13.82
N GLU A 403 5.51 -3.99 14.54
CA GLU A 403 5.20 -3.63 15.93
C GLU A 403 3.95 -2.75 16.02
N VAL A 404 3.82 -1.76 15.14
CA VAL A 404 2.63 -0.91 15.04
C VAL A 404 1.39 -1.75 14.71
N ASP A 405 1.49 -2.66 13.72
CA ASP A 405 0.41 -3.60 13.39
C ASP A 405 0.03 -4.49 14.57
N SER A 406 1.03 -5.00 15.30
CA SER A 406 0.82 -5.83 16.49
C SER A 406 0.06 -5.08 17.60
N ILE A 407 0.40 -3.82 17.86
CA ILE A 407 -0.32 -2.97 18.83
C ILE A 407 -1.77 -2.79 18.39
N ILE A 408 -2.00 -2.48 17.10
CA ILE A 408 -3.34 -2.24 16.56
C ILE A 408 -4.20 -3.51 16.55
N SER A 409 -3.61 -4.65 16.24
CA SER A 409 -4.35 -5.90 16.03
C SER A 409 -4.62 -6.67 17.32
N ASN A 410 -3.83 -6.45 18.40
CA ASN A 410 -3.93 -7.21 19.64
C ASN A 410 -4.65 -6.43 20.78
N SER A 411 -5.11 -5.23 20.52
CA SER A 411 -5.85 -4.37 21.46
C SER A 411 -7.35 -4.48 21.33
#